data_2366bf3569472889a9c10ad1930c9382
#
_entry.id   2366bf3569472889a9c10ad1930c9382
#
_cell.length_a   1.000
_cell.length_b   1.000
_cell.length_c   1.000
_cell.angle_alpha   90.00
_cell.angle_beta   90.00
_cell.angle_gamma   90.00
#
_symmetry.space_group_name_H-M   'P 1'
#
loop_
_entity.id
_entity.type
_entity.pdbx_description
1 polymer ?
#
loop_
_entity_poly.entity_id
_entity_poly.type
_entity_poly.pdbx_seq_one_letter_code
_entity_poly.pdbx_strand_id
1 'polypeptide(L)'
;HTHMRTVLGHKHAQRMIALAGVCTTLDMAGPLEDILTSIPESGAGVNIAILEAARDGMTISSPRPSEQEQSDFIDKTLEQGGIGIKLLGGHFPMDLDISKSFIDLANDKKAWVAWHVGSTAHGSNIEGLREAVGSAAEKFLHIAHVNSYCRAQISNETAEAIEAIELLKANPNLFSESYLSPLNGTRIIIKDNVPLSKVTSTCLKKLGYSDDYAGMKKAIADGAAGVLVDNGTVGELLKGQEGVNYWESRDTKCTGSFAVNPAASRFLLATAKRDDGSFVVDSFSTDGGCYPRNVIVENGLLLVKFGSLTLSEFAVKASLNGARALGLKNKGHLSVGADADITILDLQNERAYATLVEGNVIMLDGVLLGSGTTIICDERGSSALTKRKIKHIVKAPLSLKEIENRFIP
;
A
#
# COMPACT_ATOMS: atom_id res chain seq x y z
N HIS A 1 2.69 -0.68 -3.14
CA HIS A 1 1.59 -0.98 -2.20
C HIS A 1 0.29 -0.32 -2.65
N THR A 2 -0.72 -1.15 -2.86
CA THR A 2 -2.08 -0.74 -3.24
C THR A 2 -3.11 -1.63 -2.56
N HIS A 3 -4.39 -1.28 -2.72
CA HIS A 3 -5.53 -2.09 -2.32
C HIS A 3 -6.44 -2.30 -3.53
N MET A 4 -6.42 -3.51 -4.12
CA MET A 4 -7.23 -3.85 -5.29
C MET A 4 -8.70 -4.05 -4.95
N ARG A 5 -9.00 -4.53 -3.74
CA ARG A 5 -10.37 -4.65 -3.24
C ARG A 5 -10.70 -3.49 -2.31
N THR A 6 -11.71 -2.75 -2.66
CA THR A 6 -12.28 -1.71 -1.83
C THR A 6 -13.80 -1.74 -1.92
N VAL A 7 -14.45 -0.80 -1.24
CA VAL A 7 -15.90 -0.63 -1.21
C VAL A 7 -16.52 -0.43 -2.60
N LEU A 8 -15.73 0.08 -3.57
CA LEU A 8 -16.17 0.23 -4.97
C LEU A 8 -15.90 -1.00 -5.82
N GLY A 9 -15.42 -2.09 -5.22
CA GLY A 9 -15.03 -3.31 -5.92
C GLY A 9 -13.70 -3.20 -6.67
N HIS A 10 -13.30 -4.28 -7.34
CA HIS A 10 -12.01 -4.39 -8.04
C HIS A 10 -11.91 -3.51 -9.28
N LYS A 11 -13.05 -3.21 -9.90
CA LYS A 11 -13.15 -2.59 -11.22
C LYS A 11 -12.37 -1.29 -11.36
N HIS A 12 -12.38 -0.45 -10.33
CA HIS A 12 -11.75 0.87 -10.43
C HIS A 12 -10.29 0.89 -10.01
N ALA A 13 -9.88 0.00 -9.11
CA ALA A 13 -8.53 0.03 -8.56
C ALA A 13 -7.46 -0.12 -9.65
N GLN A 14 -7.57 -1.11 -10.52
CA GLN A 14 -6.61 -1.34 -11.60
C GLN A 14 -6.60 -0.17 -12.62
N ARG A 15 -7.77 0.37 -12.95
CA ARG A 15 -7.89 1.53 -13.82
C ARG A 15 -7.21 2.76 -13.24
N MET A 16 -7.45 3.04 -11.96
CA MET A 16 -6.89 4.22 -11.29
C MET A 16 -5.37 4.13 -11.13
N ILE A 17 -4.80 2.95 -10.89
CA ILE A 17 -3.35 2.80 -10.86
C ILE A 17 -2.70 2.88 -12.25
N ALA A 18 -3.35 2.36 -13.29
CA ALA A 18 -2.89 2.51 -14.66
C ALA A 18 -2.89 4.00 -15.10
N LEU A 19 -3.96 4.75 -14.77
CA LEU A 19 -4.06 6.20 -14.97
C LEU A 19 -2.97 6.98 -14.24
N ALA A 20 -2.56 6.51 -13.06
CA ALA A 20 -1.50 7.12 -12.27
C ALA A 20 -0.07 6.74 -12.72
N GLY A 21 0.08 6.01 -13.83
CA GLY A 21 1.40 5.64 -14.35
C GLY A 21 2.00 4.40 -13.70
N VAL A 22 1.23 3.55 -13.02
CA VAL A 22 1.73 2.37 -12.32
C VAL A 22 1.66 1.15 -13.22
N CYS A 23 2.81 0.56 -13.58
CA CYS A 23 2.90 -0.67 -14.37
C CYS A 23 2.78 -1.93 -13.50
N THR A 24 3.39 -1.92 -12.32
CA THR A 24 3.47 -3.06 -11.41
C THR A 24 3.15 -2.65 -9.98
N THR A 25 2.34 -3.43 -9.29
CA THR A 25 1.95 -3.14 -7.91
C THR A 25 1.94 -4.37 -7.02
N LEU A 26 2.05 -4.16 -5.70
CA LEU A 26 1.84 -5.16 -4.66
C LEU A 26 0.53 -4.84 -3.95
N ASP A 27 -0.48 -5.70 -4.12
CA ASP A 27 -1.70 -5.64 -3.31
C ASP A 27 -1.40 -6.13 -1.89
N MET A 28 -1.78 -5.35 -0.91
CA MET A 28 -1.48 -5.63 0.49
C MET A 28 -2.71 -5.87 1.33
N ALA A 29 -3.66 -6.61 0.78
CA ALA A 29 -4.75 -7.06 1.62
C ALA A 29 -5.52 -8.25 1.07
N GLY A 30 -5.52 -8.49 -0.20
CA GLY A 30 -6.43 -9.49 -0.74
C GLY A 30 -7.91 -9.11 -0.54
N PRO A 31 -8.85 -10.03 -0.45
CA PRO A 31 -8.66 -11.48 -0.57
C PRO A 31 -8.15 -11.88 -1.94
N LEU A 32 -7.17 -12.78 -1.94
CA LEU A 32 -6.52 -13.29 -3.16
C LEU A 32 -7.54 -13.83 -4.16
N GLU A 33 -8.47 -14.66 -3.71
CA GLU A 33 -9.49 -15.29 -4.55
C GLU A 33 -10.38 -14.26 -5.25
N ASP A 34 -10.79 -13.22 -4.55
CA ASP A 34 -11.63 -12.16 -5.09
C ASP A 34 -10.90 -11.38 -6.20
N ILE A 35 -9.61 -11.12 -6.01
CA ILE A 35 -8.78 -10.43 -7.02
C ILE A 35 -8.65 -11.31 -8.26
N LEU A 36 -8.30 -12.60 -8.10
CA LEU A 36 -8.13 -13.52 -9.21
C LEU A 36 -9.41 -13.74 -10.03
N THR A 37 -10.55 -13.85 -9.37
CA THR A 37 -11.85 -14.01 -10.04
C THR A 37 -12.33 -12.76 -10.74
N SER A 38 -11.91 -11.57 -10.28
CA SER A 38 -12.32 -10.28 -10.87
C SER A 38 -11.54 -9.88 -12.13
N ILE A 39 -10.41 -10.54 -12.44
CA ILE A 39 -9.52 -10.16 -13.56
C ILE A 39 -10.25 -9.99 -14.91
N PRO A 40 -11.18 -10.88 -15.32
CA PRO A 40 -11.85 -10.75 -16.61
C PRO A 40 -12.65 -9.44 -16.77
N GLU A 41 -13.15 -8.89 -15.66
CA GLU A 41 -14.02 -7.71 -15.66
C GLU A 41 -13.28 -6.43 -15.29
N SER A 42 -12.23 -6.53 -14.48
CA SER A 42 -11.55 -5.40 -13.85
C SER A 42 -10.13 -5.16 -14.34
N GLY A 43 -9.57 -6.04 -15.15
CA GLY A 43 -8.21 -5.92 -15.64
C GLY A 43 -7.96 -4.66 -16.47
N ALA A 44 -6.84 -3.99 -16.22
CA ALA A 44 -6.40 -2.77 -16.91
C ALA A 44 -4.97 -2.88 -17.50
N GLY A 45 -4.45 -4.10 -17.65
CA GLY A 45 -3.13 -4.39 -18.21
C GLY A 45 -1.97 -4.31 -17.22
N VAL A 46 -2.22 -4.04 -15.94
CA VAL A 46 -1.17 -3.92 -14.92
C VAL A 46 -0.67 -5.28 -14.41
N ASN A 47 0.56 -5.31 -13.88
CA ASN A 47 1.09 -6.46 -13.15
C ASN A 47 0.77 -6.36 -11.66
N ILE A 48 0.31 -7.44 -11.04
CA ILE A 48 -0.08 -7.45 -9.62
C ILE A 48 0.55 -8.63 -8.89
N ALA A 49 1.33 -8.34 -7.84
CA ALA A 49 1.66 -9.30 -6.79
C ALA A 49 0.63 -9.16 -5.65
N ILE A 50 0.27 -10.26 -4.96
CA ILE A 50 -0.81 -10.26 -3.98
C ILE A 50 -0.31 -10.84 -2.66
N LEU A 51 -0.59 -10.13 -1.56
CA LEU A 51 -0.49 -10.64 -0.19
C LEU A 51 -1.89 -10.93 0.35
N GLU A 52 -2.08 -12.08 0.98
CA GLU A 52 -3.31 -12.37 1.71
C GLU A 52 -3.19 -11.84 3.13
N ALA A 53 -4.22 -11.17 3.62
CA ALA A 53 -4.19 -10.63 4.97
C ALA A 53 -4.68 -11.63 6.00
N ALA A 54 -3.95 -11.73 7.13
CA ALA A 54 -4.40 -12.45 8.30
C ALA A 54 -5.53 -11.63 8.99
N ARG A 55 -6.77 -12.10 8.86
CA ARG A 55 -7.98 -11.48 9.42
C ARG A 55 -8.70 -12.46 10.32
N ASP A 56 -8.83 -12.09 11.59
CA ASP A 56 -9.59 -12.83 12.58
C ASP A 56 -11.03 -13.10 12.13
N GLY A 57 -11.45 -14.35 12.29
CA GLY A 57 -12.78 -14.84 11.90
C GLY A 57 -13.04 -14.90 10.39
N MET A 58 -12.02 -14.63 9.54
CA MET A 58 -12.13 -14.63 8.08
C MET A 58 -11.09 -15.54 7.42
N THR A 59 -9.81 -15.21 7.54
CA THR A 59 -8.70 -15.96 6.93
C THR A 59 -7.93 -16.79 7.96
N ILE A 60 -8.04 -16.42 9.21
CA ILE A 60 -7.58 -17.16 10.40
C ILE A 60 -8.73 -17.29 11.40
N SER A 61 -8.70 -18.31 12.26
CA SER A 61 -9.81 -18.66 13.16
C SER A 61 -9.98 -17.69 14.33
N SER A 62 -8.89 -17.09 14.79
CA SER A 62 -8.85 -16.22 15.97
C SER A 62 -7.66 -15.27 15.93
N PRO A 63 -7.59 -14.23 16.80
CA PRO A 63 -6.41 -13.37 16.93
C PRO A 63 -5.16 -14.11 17.44
N ARG A 64 -5.32 -15.34 17.95
CA ARG A 64 -4.26 -16.22 18.43
C ARG A 64 -4.33 -17.59 17.72
N PRO A 65 -4.08 -17.65 16.39
CA PRO A 65 -4.07 -18.91 15.66
C PRO A 65 -2.88 -19.76 16.11
N SER A 66 -3.03 -21.09 16.08
CA SER A 66 -1.91 -21.99 16.34
C SER A 66 -0.81 -21.81 15.29
N GLU A 67 0.43 -22.20 15.63
CA GLU A 67 1.55 -22.16 14.69
C GLU A 67 1.27 -22.99 13.43
N GLN A 68 0.61 -24.14 13.58
CA GLN A 68 0.18 -24.94 12.43
C GLN A 68 -0.80 -24.18 11.52
N GLU A 69 -1.79 -23.51 12.10
CA GLU A 69 -2.76 -22.70 11.32
C GLU A 69 -2.07 -21.53 10.60
N GLN A 70 -1.10 -20.88 11.25
CA GLN A 70 -0.29 -19.83 10.63
C GLN A 70 0.50 -20.38 9.44
N SER A 71 1.14 -21.54 9.63
CA SER A 71 1.89 -22.25 8.60
C SER A 71 1.00 -22.60 7.39
N ASP A 72 -0.16 -23.21 7.64
CA ASP A 72 -1.12 -23.63 6.61
C ASP A 72 -1.68 -22.42 5.86
N PHE A 73 -1.95 -21.31 6.54
CA PHE A 73 -2.39 -20.06 5.93
C PHE A 73 -1.36 -19.50 4.93
N ILE A 74 -0.07 -19.51 5.31
CA ILE A 74 1.01 -19.07 4.43
C ILE A 74 1.12 -19.98 3.22
N ASP A 75 1.17 -21.31 3.42
CA ASP A 75 1.30 -22.28 2.32
C ASP A 75 0.13 -22.19 1.34
N LYS A 76 -1.09 -22.15 1.85
CA LYS A 76 -2.30 -21.98 1.02
C LYS A 76 -2.25 -20.71 0.19
N THR A 77 -1.79 -19.61 0.77
CA THR A 77 -1.65 -18.34 0.03
C THR A 77 -0.68 -18.47 -1.14
N LEU A 78 0.47 -19.09 -0.90
CA LEU A 78 1.49 -19.29 -1.93
C LEU A 78 1.02 -20.25 -3.04
N GLU A 79 0.39 -21.36 -2.67
CA GLU A 79 -0.16 -22.37 -3.60
C GLU A 79 -1.29 -21.81 -4.47
N GLN A 80 -2.01 -20.80 -4.01
CA GLN A 80 -3.09 -20.16 -4.75
C GLN A 80 -2.63 -19.04 -5.68
N GLY A 81 -1.36 -18.65 -5.65
CA GLY A 81 -0.77 -17.62 -6.52
C GLY A 81 -0.43 -16.30 -5.84
N GLY A 82 -0.56 -16.21 -4.51
CA GLY A 82 -0.01 -15.11 -3.73
C GLY A 82 1.51 -15.22 -3.59
N ILE A 83 2.15 -14.18 -3.07
CA ILE A 83 3.59 -14.16 -2.79
C ILE A 83 3.91 -14.13 -1.29
N GLY A 84 2.90 -14.08 -0.45
CA GLY A 84 3.05 -14.01 1.01
C GLY A 84 1.86 -13.41 1.72
N ILE A 85 2.09 -12.90 2.91
CA ILE A 85 1.04 -12.50 3.85
C ILE A 85 1.15 -11.04 4.30
N LYS A 86 0.01 -10.49 4.76
CA LYS A 86 -0.08 -9.16 5.39
C LYS A 86 -0.61 -9.27 6.81
N LEU A 87 0.09 -8.66 7.76
CA LEU A 87 -0.42 -8.41 9.11
C LEU A 87 -1.08 -7.02 9.15
N LEU A 88 -2.29 -6.91 9.71
CA LEU A 88 -3.13 -5.70 9.69
C LEU A 88 -3.33 -5.13 11.10
N GLY A 89 -2.23 -4.76 11.79
CA GLY A 89 -2.26 -4.32 13.18
C GLY A 89 -3.16 -3.10 13.47
N GLY A 90 -3.40 -2.23 12.48
CA GLY A 90 -4.34 -1.11 12.65
C GLY A 90 -5.82 -1.49 12.65
N HIS A 91 -6.17 -2.68 12.15
CA HIS A 91 -7.56 -3.14 12.00
C HIS A 91 -7.84 -4.47 12.71
N PHE A 92 -6.87 -5.37 12.71
CA PHE A 92 -6.91 -6.70 13.31
C PHE A 92 -5.64 -6.90 14.14
N PRO A 93 -5.47 -6.16 15.26
CA PRO A 93 -4.27 -6.26 16.07
C PRO A 93 -4.18 -7.64 16.71
N MET A 94 -2.98 -8.21 16.66
CA MET A 94 -2.61 -9.45 17.34
C MET A 94 -1.59 -9.16 18.43
N ASP A 95 -1.41 -10.11 19.36
CA ASP A 95 -0.34 -10.04 20.33
C ASP A 95 1.02 -10.13 19.62
N LEU A 96 2.04 -9.54 20.22
CA LEU A 96 3.35 -9.42 19.60
C LEU A 96 4.00 -10.77 19.31
N ASP A 97 3.83 -11.76 20.21
CA ASP A 97 4.32 -13.13 20.04
C ASP A 97 3.71 -13.81 18.80
N ILE A 98 2.43 -13.61 18.55
CA ILE A 98 1.75 -14.13 17.37
C ILE A 98 2.25 -13.46 16.10
N SER A 99 2.37 -12.12 16.11
CA SER A 99 2.92 -11.37 14.97
C SER A 99 4.35 -11.82 14.65
N LYS A 100 5.18 -12.03 15.68
CA LYS A 100 6.54 -12.54 15.53
C LYS A 100 6.55 -13.96 14.95
N SER A 101 5.69 -14.87 15.43
CA SER A 101 5.56 -16.22 14.88
C SER A 101 5.23 -16.20 13.37
N PHE A 102 4.31 -15.34 12.93
CA PHE A 102 4.02 -15.14 11.50
C PHE A 102 5.25 -14.66 10.71
N ILE A 103 6.03 -13.71 11.26
CA ILE A 103 7.24 -13.21 10.61
C ILE A 103 8.27 -14.35 10.48
N ASP A 104 8.49 -15.12 11.54
CA ASP A 104 9.43 -16.23 11.55
C ASP A 104 9.05 -17.31 10.53
N LEU A 105 7.80 -17.77 10.54
CA LEU A 105 7.27 -18.76 9.60
C LEU A 105 7.32 -18.29 8.14
N ALA A 106 6.97 -17.04 7.88
CA ALA A 106 7.03 -16.48 6.52
C ALA A 106 8.47 -16.45 5.99
N ASN A 107 9.42 -16.06 6.83
CA ASN A 107 10.84 -16.08 6.46
C ASN A 107 11.36 -17.50 6.20
N ASP A 108 11.03 -18.47 7.05
CA ASP A 108 11.42 -19.88 6.90
C ASP A 108 10.88 -20.46 5.58
N LYS A 109 9.67 -20.05 5.17
CA LYS A 109 9.04 -20.42 3.90
C LYS A 109 9.48 -19.55 2.72
N LYS A 110 10.34 -18.54 2.91
CA LYS A 110 10.75 -17.53 1.92
C LYS A 110 9.56 -16.79 1.30
N ALA A 111 8.48 -16.65 2.07
CA ALA A 111 7.31 -15.89 1.71
C ALA A 111 7.51 -14.41 2.05
N TRP A 112 6.89 -13.52 1.29
CA TRP A 112 6.85 -12.11 1.65
C TRP A 112 5.98 -11.90 2.89
N VAL A 113 6.44 -11.12 3.85
CA VAL A 113 5.64 -10.68 4.99
C VAL A 113 5.66 -9.17 5.09
N ALA A 114 4.47 -8.57 5.10
CA ALA A 114 4.30 -7.14 5.29
C ALA A 114 3.45 -6.85 6.52
N TRP A 115 3.73 -5.74 7.21
CA TRP A 115 3.00 -5.36 8.40
C TRP A 115 2.48 -3.91 8.32
N HIS A 116 1.16 -3.72 8.38
CA HIS A 116 0.55 -2.50 8.88
C HIS A 116 0.71 -2.53 10.40
N VAL A 117 1.69 -1.82 10.88
CA VAL A 117 2.20 -1.92 12.24
C VAL A 117 1.13 -1.61 13.29
N GLY A 118 1.18 -2.33 14.40
CA GLY A 118 0.31 -2.24 15.55
C GLY A 118 0.03 -3.60 16.15
N SER A 119 -0.01 -3.66 17.47
CA SER A 119 -0.30 -4.85 18.27
C SER A 119 -1.48 -4.57 19.20
N THR A 120 -1.81 -5.57 20.05
CA THR A 120 -2.79 -5.37 21.14
C THR A 120 -2.25 -4.40 22.21
N ALA A 121 -0.93 -4.28 22.34
CA ALA A 121 -0.28 -3.39 23.32
C ALA A 121 -0.11 -1.96 22.80
N HIS A 122 0.39 -1.81 21.56
CA HIS A 122 0.65 -0.51 20.93
C HIS A 122 -0.11 -0.38 19.61
N GLY A 123 -0.72 0.79 19.40
CA GLY A 123 -1.48 1.08 18.18
C GLY A 123 -0.59 1.29 16.94
N SER A 124 -1.22 1.69 15.85
CA SER A 124 -0.55 2.05 14.61
C SER A 124 0.09 3.44 14.71
N ASN A 125 1.18 3.54 15.44
CA ASN A 125 1.95 4.74 15.77
C ASN A 125 3.45 4.42 15.87
N ILE A 126 4.28 5.36 16.33
CA ILE A 126 5.74 5.19 16.43
C ILE A 126 6.14 4.11 17.46
N GLU A 127 5.36 3.90 18.53
CA GLU A 127 5.62 2.85 19.53
C GLU A 127 5.42 1.46 18.91
N GLY A 128 4.33 1.29 18.15
CA GLY A 128 4.12 0.07 17.38
C GLY A 128 5.21 -0.16 16.32
N LEU A 129 5.77 0.89 15.72
CA LEU A 129 6.90 0.75 14.80
C LEU A 129 8.15 0.23 15.53
N ARG A 130 8.45 0.70 16.76
CA ARG A 130 9.54 0.15 17.58
C ARG A 130 9.35 -1.35 17.85
N GLU A 131 8.12 -1.75 18.20
CA GLU A 131 7.80 -3.17 18.40
C GLU A 131 8.02 -4.00 17.14
N ALA A 132 7.54 -3.50 15.99
CA ALA A 132 7.66 -4.22 14.73
C ALA A 132 9.12 -4.40 14.30
N VAL A 133 9.93 -3.36 14.42
CA VAL A 133 11.38 -3.40 14.15
C VAL A 133 12.08 -4.40 15.09
N GLY A 134 11.81 -4.33 16.38
CA GLY A 134 12.36 -5.25 17.36
C GLY A 134 11.94 -6.72 17.14
N SER A 135 10.72 -6.95 16.67
CA SER A 135 10.19 -8.28 16.38
C SER A 135 10.79 -8.93 15.15
N ALA A 136 11.19 -8.11 14.17
CA ALA A 136 11.81 -8.61 12.94
C ALA A 136 13.23 -9.14 13.21
N ALA A 137 13.95 -8.56 14.18
CA ALA A 137 15.37 -8.89 14.43
C ALA A 137 16.16 -8.87 13.11
N GLU A 138 16.79 -9.99 12.73
CA GLU A 138 17.53 -10.15 11.47
C GLU A 138 16.67 -10.72 10.32
N LYS A 139 15.38 -10.91 10.54
CA LYS A 139 14.44 -11.46 9.56
C LYS A 139 13.96 -10.36 8.61
N PHE A 140 13.54 -10.75 7.41
CA PHE A 140 12.86 -9.86 6.49
C PHE A 140 11.50 -9.45 7.04
N LEU A 141 11.22 -8.16 6.97
CA LEU A 141 9.89 -7.61 7.19
C LEU A 141 9.68 -6.38 6.31
N HIS A 142 8.54 -6.31 5.63
CA HIS A 142 8.10 -5.10 4.93
C HIS A 142 7.28 -4.22 5.87
N ILE A 143 7.85 -3.11 6.28
CA ILE A 143 7.15 -2.07 7.04
C ILE A 143 6.32 -1.23 6.06
N ALA A 144 5.01 -1.44 6.08
CA ALA A 144 4.10 -0.75 5.18
C ALA A 144 3.90 0.72 5.60
N HIS A 145 3.79 1.62 4.61
CA HIS A 145 3.38 3.04 4.75
C HIS A 145 3.89 3.73 6.02
N VAL A 146 5.22 3.80 6.19
CA VAL A 146 5.90 4.34 7.39
C VAL A 146 5.33 5.68 7.85
N ASN A 147 4.94 6.56 6.93
CA ASN A 147 4.33 7.85 7.25
C ASN A 147 3.00 7.75 8.04
N SER A 148 2.34 6.60 8.04
CA SER A 148 1.14 6.35 8.85
C SER A 148 1.43 6.30 10.35
N TYR A 149 2.66 6.02 10.73
CA TYR A 149 3.11 5.95 12.14
C TYR A 149 3.67 7.27 12.67
N CYS A 150 3.82 8.28 11.77
CA CYS A 150 4.40 9.58 12.07
C CYS A 150 3.34 10.69 11.91
N ARG A 151 2.22 10.56 12.64
CA ARG A 151 1.05 11.45 12.57
C ARG A 151 0.83 12.28 13.84
N ALA A 152 1.87 12.51 14.64
CA ALA A 152 1.79 13.21 15.92
C ALA A 152 0.78 12.55 16.88
N GLN A 153 0.89 11.23 17.05
CA GLN A 153 0.06 10.50 18.01
C GLN A 153 0.73 10.38 19.39
N ILE A 154 2.04 10.31 19.43
CA ILE A 154 2.85 10.14 20.66
C ILE A 154 3.70 11.39 20.91
N SER A 155 4.33 11.94 19.87
CA SER A 155 5.09 13.20 19.89
C SER A 155 4.70 14.06 18.69
N ASN A 156 5.51 15.07 18.32
CA ASN A 156 5.23 15.81 17.09
C ASN A 156 5.66 14.99 15.85
N GLU A 157 5.03 15.27 14.71
CA GLU A 157 5.22 14.51 13.46
C GLU A 157 6.65 14.50 12.94
N THR A 158 7.43 15.56 13.21
CA THR A 158 8.84 15.65 12.81
C THR A 158 9.71 14.72 13.67
N ALA A 159 9.50 14.73 14.99
CA ALA A 159 10.21 13.85 15.90
C ALA A 159 9.90 12.37 15.63
N GLU A 160 8.62 12.02 15.39
CA GLU A 160 8.23 10.65 15.03
C GLU A 160 8.86 10.23 13.69
N ALA A 161 8.92 11.13 12.70
CA ALA A 161 9.54 10.82 11.41
C ALA A 161 11.06 10.63 11.51
N ILE A 162 11.76 11.47 12.31
CA ILE A 162 13.19 11.32 12.55
C ILE A 162 13.46 10.00 13.26
N GLU A 163 12.69 9.64 14.26
CA GLU A 163 12.83 8.37 14.96
C GLU A 163 12.60 7.17 14.03
N ALA A 164 11.57 7.22 13.18
CA ALA A 164 11.33 6.17 12.18
C ALA A 164 12.51 6.02 11.22
N ILE A 165 13.12 7.13 10.79
CA ILE A 165 14.31 7.14 9.94
C ILE A 165 15.48 6.45 10.65
N GLU A 166 15.76 6.77 11.91
CA GLU A 166 16.86 6.16 12.65
C GLU A 166 16.63 4.66 12.92
N LEU A 167 15.39 4.26 13.24
CA LEU A 167 15.03 2.84 13.36
C LEU A 167 15.28 2.06 12.06
N LEU A 168 14.89 2.61 10.91
CA LEU A 168 15.09 1.99 9.61
C LEU A 168 16.56 2.00 9.15
N LYS A 169 17.33 3.03 9.50
CA LYS A 169 18.78 3.05 9.25
C LYS A 169 19.51 1.91 9.97
N ALA A 170 19.15 1.67 11.22
CA ALA A 170 19.76 0.65 12.06
C ALA A 170 19.39 -0.79 11.65
N ASN A 171 18.35 -0.99 10.84
CA ASN A 171 17.82 -2.31 10.48
C ASN A 171 17.73 -2.50 8.95
N PRO A 172 18.85 -2.78 8.27
CA PRO A 172 18.92 -2.85 6.81
C PRO A 172 18.18 -4.06 6.20
N ASN A 173 17.86 -5.08 6.99
CA ASN A 173 17.05 -6.25 6.61
C ASN A 173 15.57 -5.91 6.37
N LEU A 174 15.13 -4.73 6.82
CA LEU A 174 13.77 -4.26 6.60
C LEU A 174 13.62 -3.65 5.20
N PHE A 175 12.53 -3.95 4.53
CA PHE A 175 12.06 -3.17 3.39
C PHE A 175 10.95 -2.23 3.84
N SER A 176 10.95 -1.00 3.37
CA SER A 176 9.98 -0.01 3.81
C SER A 176 9.46 0.85 2.66
N GLU A 177 8.25 1.36 2.80
CA GLU A 177 7.67 2.28 1.84
C GLU A 177 6.88 3.40 2.53
N SER A 178 6.73 4.51 1.83
CA SER A 178 5.90 5.63 2.27
C SER A 178 5.12 6.21 1.09
N TYR A 179 3.95 6.76 1.36
CA TYR A 179 3.16 7.41 0.32
C TYR A 179 3.14 8.93 0.46
N LEU A 180 3.00 9.61 -0.67
CA LEU A 180 3.09 11.06 -0.78
C LEU A 180 1.73 11.77 -0.61
N SER A 181 0.63 11.01 -0.55
CA SER A 181 -0.71 11.56 -0.39
C SER A 181 -0.96 12.12 1.02
N PRO A 182 -1.61 13.27 1.17
CA PRO A 182 -2.11 13.74 2.47
C PRO A 182 -3.28 12.91 2.99
N LEU A 183 -3.92 12.09 2.14
CA LEU A 183 -5.17 11.40 2.42
C LEU A 183 -4.96 10.06 3.14
N ASN A 184 -5.86 9.74 4.07
CA ASN A 184 -6.00 8.44 4.71
C ASN A 184 -7.42 7.93 4.54
N GLY A 185 -7.58 6.73 3.95
CA GLY A 185 -8.89 6.12 3.70
C GLY A 185 -9.36 5.25 4.86
N THR A 186 -10.66 5.29 5.17
CA THR A 186 -11.30 4.45 6.20
C THR A 186 -12.81 4.37 5.98
N ARG A 187 -13.46 3.44 6.68
CA ARG A 187 -14.93 3.38 6.72
C ARG A 187 -15.47 4.50 7.59
N ILE A 188 -16.38 5.31 7.05
CA ILE A 188 -17.01 6.45 7.75
C ILE A 188 -18.45 6.13 8.19
N ILE A 189 -18.67 4.90 8.63
CA ILE A 189 -19.96 4.40 9.11
C ILE A 189 -20.16 4.83 10.56
N ILE A 190 -21.28 5.46 10.83
CA ILE A 190 -21.71 5.82 12.18
C ILE A 190 -22.86 4.87 12.61
N LYS A 191 -22.72 4.25 13.76
CA LYS A 191 -23.76 3.43 14.39
C LYS A 191 -23.90 3.85 15.85
N ASP A 192 -25.15 4.01 16.31
CA ASP A 192 -25.45 4.44 17.68
C ASP A 192 -24.68 5.73 18.06
N ASN A 193 -24.60 6.67 17.11
CA ASN A 193 -23.87 7.94 17.20
C ASN A 193 -22.34 7.81 17.35
N VAL A 194 -21.74 6.65 17.09
CA VAL A 194 -20.29 6.41 17.21
C VAL A 194 -19.73 5.85 15.91
N PRO A 195 -18.52 6.29 15.46
CA PRO A 195 -17.85 5.67 14.32
C PRO A 195 -17.53 4.20 14.57
N LEU A 196 -17.89 3.30 13.65
CA LEU A 196 -17.52 1.89 13.74
C LEU A 196 -16.02 1.65 13.60
N SER A 197 -15.32 2.57 12.97
CA SER A 197 -13.86 2.48 12.77
C SER A 197 -13.12 3.38 13.78
N LYS A 198 -12.23 2.79 14.58
CA LYS A 198 -11.31 3.56 15.45
C LYS A 198 -10.46 4.55 14.65
N VAL A 199 -10.10 4.19 13.41
CA VAL A 199 -9.35 5.08 12.51
C VAL A 199 -10.15 6.35 12.21
N THR A 200 -11.45 6.24 11.99
CA THR A 200 -12.34 7.40 11.76
C THR A 200 -12.40 8.30 12.99
N SER A 201 -12.58 7.75 14.19
CA SER A 201 -12.52 8.51 15.45
C SER A 201 -11.20 9.26 15.60
N THR A 202 -10.08 8.58 15.35
CA THR A 202 -8.74 9.19 15.43
C THR A 202 -8.58 10.32 14.40
N CYS A 203 -9.05 10.14 13.17
CA CYS A 203 -8.98 11.18 12.13
C CYS A 203 -9.82 12.40 12.48
N LEU A 204 -11.05 12.21 12.97
CA LEU A 204 -11.94 13.29 13.37
C LEU A 204 -11.31 14.11 14.52
N LYS A 205 -10.86 13.45 15.58
CA LYS A 205 -10.18 14.11 16.73
C LYS A 205 -8.95 14.89 16.30
N LYS A 206 -8.11 14.30 15.44
CA LYS A 206 -6.92 14.98 14.91
C LYS A 206 -7.26 16.26 14.15
N LEU A 207 -8.40 16.29 13.45
CA LEU A 207 -8.86 17.45 12.69
C LEU A 207 -9.74 18.42 13.52
N GLY A 208 -9.92 18.14 14.83
CA GLY A 208 -10.66 19.00 15.74
C GLY A 208 -12.19 18.83 15.68
N TYR A 209 -12.67 17.70 15.14
CA TYR A 209 -14.09 17.35 15.12
C TYR A 209 -14.44 16.36 16.23
N SER A 210 -15.70 16.39 16.70
CA SER A 210 -16.21 15.33 17.58
C SER A 210 -16.27 13.99 16.84
N ASP A 211 -16.02 12.89 17.55
CA ASP A 211 -16.08 11.53 16.99
C ASP A 211 -17.48 10.92 17.08
N ASP A 212 -18.43 11.64 16.48
CA ASP A 212 -19.85 11.27 16.42
C ASP A 212 -20.46 11.62 15.05
N TYR A 213 -21.76 11.42 14.89
CA TYR A 213 -22.49 11.74 13.66
C TYR A 213 -22.36 13.22 13.28
N ALA A 214 -22.50 14.13 14.24
CA ALA A 214 -22.47 15.58 13.98
C ALA A 214 -21.06 16.02 13.53
N GLY A 215 -20.01 15.52 14.18
CA GLY A 215 -18.63 15.79 13.80
C GLY A 215 -18.28 15.22 12.43
N MET A 216 -18.73 13.99 12.11
CA MET A 216 -18.49 13.43 10.78
C MET A 216 -19.20 14.23 9.69
N LYS A 217 -20.47 14.58 9.91
CA LYS A 217 -21.24 15.43 8.99
C LYS A 217 -20.56 16.78 8.75
N LYS A 218 -20.11 17.42 9.84
CA LYS A 218 -19.39 18.70 9.76
C LYS A 218 -18.05 18.55 9.02
N ALA A 219 -17.28 17.51 9.29
CA ALA A 219 -16.01 17.25 8.61
C ALA A 219 -16.18 17.08 7.09
N ILE A 220 -17.27 16.43 6.62
CA ILE A 220 -17.60 16.33 5.21
C ILE A 220 -18.02 17.70 4.66
N ALA A 221 -18.91 18.42 5.36
CA ALA A 221 -19.39 19.72 4.93
C ALA A 221 -18.28 20.76 4.78
N ASP A 222 -17.31 20.77 5.70
CA ASP A 222 -16.14 21.65 5.68
C ASP A 222 -15.08 21.20 4.63
N GLY A 223 -15.24 20.03 3.99
CA GLY A 223 -14.28 19.47 3.04
C GLY A 223 -13.04 18.83 3.66
N ALA A 224 -12.97 18.73 5.01
CA ALA A 224 -11.88 18.05 5.74
C ALA A 224 -11.93 16.53 5.58
N ALA A 225 -13.11 15.98 5.36
CA ALA A 225 -13.34 14.60 4.91
C ALA A 225 -14.02 14.58 3.54
N GLY A 226 -13.73 13.55 2.75
CA GLY A 226 -14.44 13.28 1.49
C GLY A 226 -15.06 11.90 1.51
N VAL A 227 -16.23 11.75 0.90
CA VAL A 227 -16.95 10.49 0.74
C VAL A 227 -16.56 9.85 -0.57
N LEU A 228 -16.07 8.61 -0.52
CA LEU A 228 -15.68 7.88 -1.72
C LEU A 228 -16.91 7.42 -2.50
N VAL A 229 -16.98 7.80 -3.76
CA VAL A 229 -18.06 7.44 -4.67
C VAL A 229 -17.51 6.87 -5.99
N ASP A 230 -18.33 6.10 -6.67
CA ASP A 230 -18.10 5.63 -8.04
C ASP A 230 -18.76 6.63 -9.01
N ASN A 231 -17.94 7.28 -9.86
CA ASN A 231 -18.44 8.14 -10.93
C ASN A 231 -18.67 7.38 -12.26
N GLY A 232 -18.60 6.04 -12.23
CA GLY A 232 -18.75 5.17 -13.40
C GLY A 232 -17.42 4.81 -14.09
N THR A 233 -16.35 5.58 -13.85
CA THR A 233 -15.02 5.37 -14.46
C THR A 233 -13.94 5.16 -13.42
N VAL A 234 -13.92 5.98 -12.38
CA VAL A 234 -12.95 5.96 -11.28
C VAL A 234 -13.65 6.24 -9.95
N GLY A 235 -12.95 6.00 -8.85
CA GLY A 235 -13.38 6.47 -7.53
C GLY A 235 -13.01 7.94 -7.34
N GLU A 236 -13.93 8.74 -6.82
CA GLU A 236 -13.70 10.14 -6.47
C GLU A 236 -14.19 10.47 -5.06
N LEU A 237 -13.80 11.63 -4.54
CA LEU A 237 -14.19 12.09 -3.21
C LEU A 237 -15.18 13.25 -3.32
N LEU A 238 -16.43 12.99 -2.97
CA LEU A 238 -17.42 14.05 -2.77
C LEU A 238 -17.19 14.75 -1.43
N LYS A 239 -17.24 16.08 -1.43
CA LYS A 239 -17.07 16.95 -0.26
C LYS A 239 -18.20 17.98 -0.19
N GLY A 240 -18.20 18.77 0.88
CA GLY A 240 -19.22 19.79 1.06
C GLY A 240 -20.63 19.22 1.20
N GLN A 241 -21.63 19.98 0.83
CA GLN A 241 -23.04 19.57 0.96
C GLN A 241 -23.39 18.36 0.10
N GLU A 242 -22.79 18.23 -1.07
CA GLU A 242 -22.98 17.07 -1.94
C GLU A 242 -22.49 15.77 -1.28
N GLY A 243 -21.29 15.80 -0.67
CA GLY A 243 -20.76 14.70 0.11
C GLY A 243 -21.63 14.33 1.30
N VAL A 244 -22.17 15.33 2.01
CA VAL A 244 -23.10 15.11 3.11
C VAL A 244 -24.37 14.41 2.62
N ASN A 245 -24.99 14.94 1.55
CA ASN A 245 -26.23 14.37 1.01
C ASN A 245 -26.04 12.92 0.56
N TYR A 246 -24.91 12.62 -0.11
CA TYR A 246 -24.59 11.26 -0.52
C TYR A 246 -24.41 10.34 0.70
N TRP A 247 -23.63 10.75 1.70
CA TRP A 247 -23.35 9.98 2.92
C TRP A 247 -24.64 9.66 3.70
N GLU A 248 -25.51 10.65 3.86
CA GLU A 248 -26.82 10.47 4.52
C GLU A 248 -27.75 9.55 3.71
N SER A 249 -27.77 9.68 2.38
CA SER A 249 -28.58 8.82 1.51
C SER A 249 -28.20 7.34 1.56
N ARG A 250 -27.00 7.04 2.02
CA ARG A 250 -26.44 5.68 2.19
C ARG A 250 -26.52 5.19 3.65
N ASP A 251 -27.31 5.87 4.50
CA ASP A 251 -27.39 5.53 5.93
C ASP A 251 -25.98 5.42 6.56
N THR A 252 -25.12 6.39 6.24
CA THR A 252 -23.69 6.49 6.60
C THR A 252 -22.80 5.34 6.12
N LYS A 253 -23.32 4.31 5.45
CA LYS A 253 -22.60 3.11 5.01
C LYS A 253 -21.65 3.42 3.84
N CYS A 254 -20.68 4.29 4.10
CA CYS A 254 -19.72 4.77 3.14
C CYS A 254 -18.28 4.55 3.61
N THR A 255 -17.38 4.63 2.65
CA THR A 255 -15.94 4.83 2.87
C THR A 255 -15.60 6.29 2.57
N GLY A 256 -14.61 6.82 3.24
CA GLY A 256 -14.15 8.18 3.01
C GLY A 256 -12.65 8.32 3.21
N SER A 257 -12.17 9.54 3.02
CA SER A 257 -10.76 9.89 3.23
C SER A 257 -10.63 11.21 3.98
N PHE A 258 -9.59 11.30 4.80
CA PHE A 258 -9.24 12.46 5.62
C PHE A 258 -7.83 12.93 5.29
N ALA A 259 -7.59 14.26 5.26
CA ALA A 259 -6.27 14.85 5.05
C ALA A 259 -5.48 14.90 6.38
N VAL A 260 -5.03 13.74 6.89
CA VAL A 260 -4.39 13.60 8.20
C VAL A 260 -2.90 13.26 8.17
N ASN A 261 -2.31 13.06 6.99
CA ASN A 261 -0.87 12.79 6.86
C ASN A 261 -0.09 14.10 6.80
N PRO A 262 0.75 14.41 7.82
CA PRO A 262 1.48 15.67 7.88
C PRO A 262 2.46 15.84 6.70
N ALA A 263 2.64 17.07 6.23
CA ALA A 263 3.58 17.36 5.16
C ALA A 263 5.03 17.06 5.57
N ALA A 264 5.40 17.41 6.83
CA ALA A 264 6.75 17.19 7.35
C ALA A 264 7.15 15.72 7.32
N SER A 265 6.33 14.80 7.86
CA SER A 265 6.65 13.37 7.86
C SER A 265 6.70 12.79 6.44
N ARG A 266 5.78 13.19 5.55
CA ARG A 266 5.80 12.76 4.14
C ARG A 266 7.07 13.19 3.42
N PHE A 267 7.50 14.44 3.64
CA PHE A 267 8.72 14.99 3.04
C PHE A 267 9.99 14.30 3.57
N LEU A 268 10.14 14.22 4.89
CA LEU A 268 11.31 13.61 5.54
C LEU A 268 11.50 12.16 5.11
N LEU A 269 10.44 11.34 5.16
CA LEU A 269 10.50 9.93 4.75
C LEU A 269 10.72 9.75 3.24
N ALA A 270 10.25 10.70 2.42
CA ALA A 270 10.48 10.70 0.99
C ALA A 270 11.95 10.93 0.61
N THR A 271 12.66 11.77 1.37
CA THR A 271 13.97 12.31 0.97
C THR A 271 15.14 11.81 1.81
N ALA A 272 14.89 11.17 2.98
CA ALA A 272 15.95 10.70 3.86
C ALA A 272 16.89 9.68 3.20
N LYS A 273 18.17 9.88 3.35
CA LYS A 273 19.24 9.03 2.81
C LYS A 273 20.16 8.51 3.89
N ARG A 274 20.81 7.38 3.62
CA ARG A 274 21.93 6.84 4.37
C ARG A 274 23.21 7.56 3.97
N ASP A 275 24.28 7.31 4.69
CA ASP A 275 25.59 7.93 4.44
C ASP A 275 26.19 7.53 3.07
N ASP A 276 25.81 6.37 2.55
CA ASP A 276 26.17 5.89 1.21
C ASP A 276 25.33 6.48 0.07
N GLY A 277 24.35 7.33 0.39
CA GLY A 277 23.42 7.95 -0.55
C GLY A 277 22.18 7.12 -0.89
N SER A 278 22.06 5.86 -0.41
CA SER A 278 20.87 5.07 -0.59
C SER A 278 19.71 5.60 0.25
N PHE A 279 18.45 5.33 -0.17
CA PHE A 279 17.29 5.79 0.56
C PHE A 279 17.07 4.98 1.85
N VAL A 280 16.67 5.66 2.93
CA VAL A 280 16.30 5.03 4.19
C VAL A 280 14.95 4.33 4.05
N VAL A 281 13.95 5.03 3.50
CA VAL A 281 12.67 4.43 3.09
C VAL A 281 12.81 4.03 1.63
N ASP A 282 12.73 2.74 1.35
CA ASP A 282 13.19 2.14 0.10
C ASP A 282 12.36 2.55 -1.12
N SER A 283 11.04 2.63 -0.98
CA SER A 283 10.15 2.82 -2.11
C SER A 283 9.03 3.83 -1.83
N PHE A 284 8.51 4.41 -2.89
CA PHE A 284 7.21 5.07 -2.85
C PHE A 284 6.09 4.05 -2.96
N SER A 285 4.95 4.38 -2.34
CA SER A 285 3.71 3.64 -2.48
C SER A 285 2.53 4.57 -2.67
N THR A 286 1.35 4.02 -2.93
CA THR A 286 0.12 4.80 -2.97
C THR A 286 -0.74 4.55 -1.75
N ASP A 287 -0.70 3.33 -1.20
CA ASP A 287 -1.68 2.81 -0.25
C ASP A 287 -3.13 3.10 -0.74
N GLY A 288 -3.25 3.18 -2.09
CA GLY A 288 -4.42 3.64 -2.83
C GLY A 288 -5.15 2.48 -3.50
N GLY A 289 -5.06 2.40 -4.81
CA GLY A 289 -5.93 1.58 -5.63
C GLY A 289 -7.17 2.36 -6.01
N CYS A 290 -8.36 2.00 -5.56
CA CYS A 290 -9.57 2.78 -5.83
C CYS A 290 -9.72 4.05 -4.97
N TYR A 291 -8.88 4.25 -3.94
CA TYR A 291 -8.82 5.54 -3.28
C TYR A 291 -8.07 6.54 -4.16
N PRO A 292 -8.55 7.79 -4.32
CA PRO A 292 -7.90 8.82 -5.14
C PRO A 292 -6.68 9.42 -4.43
N ARG A 293 -5.69 8.57 -4.16
CA ARG A 293 -4.39 8.90 -3.57
C ARG A 293 -3.21 8.24 -4.30
N ASN A 294 -3.42 7.85 -5.56
CA ASN A 294 -2.39 7.27 -6.41
C ASN A 294 -1.50 8.38 -7.02
N VAL A 295 -0.86 9.17 -6.18
CA VAL A 295 -0.18 10.44 -6.53
C VAL A 295 1.35 10.32 -6.55
N ILE A 296 1.91 9.12 -6.85
CA ILE A 296 3.37 8.92 -6.87
C ILE A 296 4.01 9.83 -7.93
N VAL A 297 3.47 9.84 -9.15
CA VAL A 297 4.02 10.64 -10.25
C VAL A 297 3.85 12.13 -9.95
N GLU A 298 2.63 12.57 -9.68
CA GLU A 298 2.30 13.96 -9.39
C GLU A 298 3.17 14.54 -8.27
N ASN A 299 3.08 13.98 -7.08
CA ASN A 299 3.80 14.51 -5.91
C ASN A 299 5.31 14.20 -5.95
N GLY A 300 5.71 13.10 -6.60
CA GLY A 300 7.13 12.78 -6.79
C GLY A 300 7.81 13.77 -7.74
N LEU A 301 7.15 14.14 -8.84
CA LEU A 301 7.67 15.17 -9.75
C LEU A 301 7.71 16.56 -9.11
N LEU A 302 6.80 16.88 -8.18
CA LEU A 302 6.92 18.12 -7.38
C LEU A 302 8.18 18.11 -6.53
N LEU A 303 8.57 16.96 -5.90
CA LEU A 303 9.83 16.85 -5.16
C LEU A 303 11.04 17.05 -6.07
N VAL A 304 10.98 16.58 -7.32
CA VAL A 304 12.02 16.83 -8.32
C VAL A 304 12.07 18.30 -8.72
N LYS A 305 10.94 18.91 -9.01
CA LYS A 305 10.81 20.32 -9.41
C LYS A 305 11.33 21.29 -8.34
N PHE A 306 11.12 20.96 -7.07
CA PHE A 306 11.65 21.73 -5.93
C PHE A 306 13.09 21.36 -5.54
N GLY A 307 13.75 20.48 -6.28
CA GLY A 307 15.15 20.11 -6.06
C GLY A 307 15.38 19.21 -4.83
N SER A 308 14.34 18.61 -4.27
CA SER A 308 14.44 17.69 -3.13
C SER A 308 14.87 16.28 -3.57
N LEU A 309 14.63 15.92 -4.82
CA LEU A 309 15.08 14.71 -5.48
C LEU A 309 15.55 15.06 -6.90
N THR A 310 16.52 14.31 -7.42
CA THR A 310 16.77 14.26 -8.86
C THR A 310 15.76 13.35 -9.55
N LEU A 311 15.61 13.45 -10.87
CA LEU A 311 14.74 12.56 -11.64
C LEU A 311 15.20 11.09 -11.54
N SER A 312 16.51 10.84 -11.49
CA SER A 312 17.09 9.51 -11.26
C SER A 312 16.69 8.94 -9.90
N GLU A 313 16.79 9.73 -8.84
CA GLU A 313 16.40 9.33 -7.49
C GLU A 313 14.90 9.03 -7.39
N PHE A 314 14.07 9.84 -8.05
CA PHE A 314 12.65 9.55 -8.16
C PHE A 314 12.42 8.20 -8.86
N ALA A 315 13.06 7.95 -10.00
CA ALA A 315 12.92 6.70 -10.75
C ALA A 315 13.40 5.48 -9.94
N VAL A 316 14.51 5.59 -9.23
CA VAL A 316 15.01 4.53 -8.34
C VAL A 316 13.98 4.18 -7.28
N LYS A 317 13.44 5.19 -6.59
CA LYS A 317 12.51 5.00 -5.48
C LYS A 317 11.11 4.58 -5.94
N ALA A 318 10.65 5.07 -7.09
CA ALA A 318 9.33 4.74 -7.63
C ALA A 318 9.29 3.41 -8.40
N SER A 319 10.44 2.89 -8.84
CA SER A 319 10.50 1.76 -9.77
C SER A 319 11.51 0.69 -9.36
N LEU A 320 12.81 1.01 -9.42
CA LEU A 320 13.90 0.03 -9.32
C LEU A 320 13.93 -0.70 -7.97
N ASN A 321 13.81 0.04 -6.86
CA ASN A 321 13.90 -0.55 -5.52
C ASN A 321 12.75 -1.55 -5.26
N GLY A 322 11.52 -1.20 -5.65
CA GLY A 322 10.38 -2.11 -5.51
C GLY A 322 10.53 -3.37 -6.36
N ALA A 323 10.98 -3.24 -7.61
CA ALA A 323 11.19 -4.38 -8.49
C ALA A 323 12.29 -5.33 -7.96
N ARG A 324 13.41 -4.78 -7.50
CA ARG A 324 14.52 -5.57 -6.91
C ARG A 324 14.08 -6.30 -5.66
N ALA A 325 13.41 -5.61 -4.74
CA ALA A 325 12.93 -6.22 -3.51
C ALA A 325 11.99 -7.40 -3.79
N LEU A 326 11.13 -7.29 -4.81
CA LEU A 326 10.25 -8.39 -5.24
C LEU A 326 10.98 -9.49 -6.04
N GLY A 327 12.27 -9.35 -6.34
CA GLY A 327 13.03 -10.31 -7.15
C GLY A 327 12.68 -10.28 -8.64
N LEU A 328 12.16 -9.16 -9.14
CA LEU A 328 11.77 -8.96 -10.54
C LEU A 328 12.94 -8.39 -11.34
N LYS A 329 13.87 -9.25 -11.72
CA LYS A 329 15.16 -8.83 -12.32
C LYS A 329 15.03 -8.09 -13.65
N ASN A 330 13.95 -8.32 -14.39
CA ASN A 330 13.72 -7.70 -15.70
C ASN A 330 12.81 -6.45 -15.62
N LYS A 331 12.45 -6.01 -14.41
CA LYS A 331 11.54 -4.86 -14.22
C LYS A 331 12.22 -3.73 -13.44
N GLY A 332 11.66 -2.53 -13.55
CA GLY A 332 12.11 -1.36 -12.79
C GLY A 332 13.30 -0.62 -13.38
N HIS A 333 13.78 -0.99 -14.56
CA HIS A 333 14.90 -0.36 -15.27
C HIS A 333 14.73 -0.48 -16.80
N LEU A 334 15.52 0.29 -17.55
CA LEU A 334 15.49 0.37 -19.02
C LEU A 334 16.73 -0.27 -19.68
N SER A 335 17.40 -1.19 -19.01
CA SER A 335 18.54 -1.91 -19.60
C SER A 335 18.09 -2.83 -20.74
N VAL A 336 19.00 -3.15 -21.66
CA VAL A 336 18.73 -4.10 -22.75
C VAL A 336 18.30 -5.45 -22.17
N GLY A 337 17.18 -5.98 -22.65
CA GLY A 337 16.58 -7.23 -22.16
C GLY A 337 15.60 -7.08 -21.01
N ALA A 338 15.41 -5.86 -20.49
CA ALA A 338 14.35 -5.60 -19.54
C ALA A 338 12.95 -5.64 -20.20
N ASP A 339 11.93 -5.93 -19.41
CA ASP A 339 10.54 -5.84 -19.83
C ASP A 339 10.21 -4.38 -20.18
N ALA A 340 9.44 -4.17 -21.24
CA ALA A 340 9.00 -2.84 -21.63
C ALA A 340 7.83 -2.34 -20.77
N ASP A 341 8.03 -2.30 -19.46
CA ASP A 341 7.14 -1.69 -18.47
C ASP A 341 7.61 -0.25 -18.27
N ILE A 342 6.95 0.70 -18.92
CA ILE A 342 7.44 2.07 -19.07
C ILE A 342 6.34 3.07 -18.70
N THR A 343 6.69 4.05 -17.86
CA THR A 343 5.85 5.23 -17.63
C THR A 343 6.50 6.43 -18.31
N ILE A 344 5.79 7.04 -19.26
CA ILE A 344 6.21 8.29 -19.89
C ILE A 344 5.67 9.44 -19.06
N LEU A 345 6.55 10.32 -18.61
CA LEU A 345 6.23 11.43 -17.71
C LEU A 345 6.03 12.73 -18.49
N ASP A 346 4.93 13.42 -18.22
CA ASP A 346 4.73 14.81 -18.59
C ASP A 346 5.28 15.71 -17.46
N LEU A 347 6.52 16.16 -17.62
CA LEU A 347 7.22 16.96 -16.60
C LEU A 347 6.63 18.36 -16.44
N GLN A 348 5.92 18.87 -17.44
CA GLN A 348 5.32 20.20 -17.40
C GLN A 348 4.05 20.19 -16.54
N ASN A 349 3.25 19.13 -16.66
CA ASN A 349 1.97 19.00 -15.97
C ASN A 349 2.03 18.03 -14.78
N GLU A 350 3.22 17.58 -14.39
CA GLU A 350 3.48 16.66 -13.26
C GLU A 350 2.56 15.42 -13.26
N ARG A 351 2.42 14.76 -14.42
CA ARG A 351 1.54 13.60 -14.57
C ARG A 351 2.17 12.46 -15.38
N ALA A 352 1.58 11.28 -15.32
CA ALA A 352 1.84 10.24 -16.30
C ALA A 352 1.16 10.57 -17.62
N TYR A 353 1.91 10.60 -18.73
CA TYR A 353 1.39 10.78 -20.07
C TYR A 353 1.02 9.45 -20.71
N ALA A 354 1.85 8.43 -20.55
CA ALA A 354 1.53 7.08 -21.00
C ALA A 354 2.04 6.04 -20.02
N THR A 355 1.34 4.92 -19.95
CA THR A 355 1.73 3.72 -19.20
C THR A 355 1.76 2.53 -20.15
N LEU A 356 2.90 1.84 -20.20
CA LEU A 356 3.11 0.65 -21.02
C LEU A 356 3.44 -0.53 -20.12
N VAL A 357 2.91 -1.70 -20.43
CA VAL A 357 3.25 -2.97 -19.79
C VAL A 357 3.55 -4.00 -20.86
N GLU A 358 4.74 -4.61 -20.78
CA GLU A 358 5.25 -5.54 -21.80
C GLU A 358 5.17 -4.95 -23.23
N GLY A 359 5.43 -3.64 -23.36
CA GLY A 359 5.37 -2.90 -24.63
C GLY A 359 3.96 -2.52 -25.10
N ASN A 360 2.92 -2.97 -24.42
CA ASN A 360 1.53 -2.61 -24.77
C ASN A 360 1.14 -1.31 -24.03
N VAL A 361 0.62 -0.35 -24.77
CA VAL A 361 0.08 0.89 -24.18
C VAL A 361 -1.21 0.58 -23.43
N ILE A 362 -1.20 0.70 -22.12
CA ILE A 362 -2.38 0.45 -21.27
C ILE A 362 -3.10 1.75 -20.88
N MET A 363 -2.40 2.88 -20.96
CA MET A 363 -2.97 4.22 -20.78
C MET A 363 -2.21 5.22 -21.66
N LEU A 364 -2.94 6.13 -22.29
CA LEU A 364 -2.38 7.24 -23.09
C LEU A 364 -3.19 8.49 -22.85
N ASP A 365 -2.55 9.54 -22.38
CA ASP A 365 -3.14 10.88 -22.15
C ASP A 365 -4.50 10.83 -21.40
N GLY A 366 -4.53 10.03 -20.31
CA GLY A 366 -5.74 9.85 -19.49
C GLY A 366 -6.76 8.87 -20.05
N VAL A 367 -6.53 8.29 -21.24
CA VAL A 367 -7.42 7.29 -21.86
C VAL A 367 -6.91 5.88 -21.54
N LEU A 368 -7.75 5.06 -20.93
CA LEU A 368 -7.45 3.65 -20.64
C LEU A 368 -7.64 2.78 -21.87
N LEU A 369 -6.61 2.03 -22.23
CA LEU A 369 -6.56 1.13 -23.38
C LEU A 369 -6.29 -0.32 -22.96
N GLY A 370 -5.75 -0.51 -21.76
CA GLY A 370 -5.36 -1.82 -21.25
C GLY A 370 -6.53 -2.70 -20.82
N SER A 371 -6.32 -4.01 -20.89
CA SER A 371 -7.24 -5.04 -20.41
C SER A 371 -6.45 -6.24 -19.85
N GLY A 372 -7.12 -7.07 -19.07
CA GLY A 372 -6.47 -8.21 -18.41
C GLY A 372 -5.52 -7.78 -17.30
N THR A 373 -4.81 -8.75 -16.73
CA THR A 373 -3.86 -8.53 -15.62
C THR A 373 -2.85 -9.68 -15.65
N THR A 374 -1.58 -9.36 -15.42
CA THR A 374 -0.54 -10.37 -15.19
C THR A 374 -0.31 -10.51 -13.69
N ILE A 375 -0.46 -11.72 -13.15
CA ILE A 375 -0.20 -11.99 -11.73
C ILE A 375 1.27 -12.33 -11.53
N ILE A 376 1.90 -11.70 -10.56
CA ILE A 376 3.24 -12.06 -10.09
C ILE A 376 3.05 -13.02 -8.92
N CYS A 377 3.56 -14.24 -9.05
CA CYS A 377 3.36 -15.29 -8.06
C CYS A 377 4.68 -15.92 -7.59
N ASP A 378 4.59 -16.67 -6.49
CA ASP A 378 5.61 -17.64 -6.12
C ASP A 378 5.54 -18.88 -7.02
N GLU A 379 6.63 -19.63 -7.15
CA GLU A 379 6.68 -20.84 -7.98
C GLU A 379 5.58 -21.85 -7.62
N ARG A 380 5.27 -21.99 -6.32
CA ARG A 380 4.22 -22.85 -5.77
C ARG A 380 2.83 -22.56 -6.34
N GLY A 381 2.55 -21.29 -6.67
CA GLY A 381 1.26 -20.84 -7.20
C GLY A 381 1.09 -20.98 -8.72
N SER A 382 2.17 -21.19 -9.45
CA SER A 382 2.16 -21.18 -10.93
C SER A 382 1.17 -22.21 -11.52
N SER A 383 1.13 -23.42 -10.97
CA SER A 383 0.19 -24.47 -11.43
C SER A 383 -1.28 -24.08 -11.25
N ALA A 384 -1.62 -23.45 -10.12
CA ALA A 384 -2.99 -23.00 -9.85
C ALA A 384 -3.43 -21.89 -10.82
N LEU A 385 -2.55 -20.92 -11.11
CA LEU A 385 -2.83 -19.85 -12.06
C LEU A 385 -2.93 -20.36 -13.50
N THR A 386 -2.09 -21.33 -13.89
CA THR A 386 -2.17 -22.01 -15.20
C THR A 386 -3.51 -22.69 -15.38
N LYS A 387 -4.00 -23.46 -14.38
CA LYS A 387 -5.32 -24.11 -14.41
C LYS A 387 -6.46 -23.12 -14.58
N ARG A 388 -6.32 -21.92 -14.01
CA ARG A 388 -7.28 -20.81 -14.13
C ARG A 388 -7.14 -20.03 -15.44
N LYS A 389 -6.13 -20.33 -16.27
CA LYS A 389 -5.78 -19.59 -17.50
C LYS A 389 -5.46 -18.10 -17.21
N ILE A 390 -4.89 -17.82 -16.04
CA ILE A 390 -4.44 -16.47 -15.65
C ILE A 390 -2.99 -16.32 -16.10
N LYS A 391 -2.71 -15.22 -16.83
CA LYS A 391 -1.35 -14.84 -17.20
C LYS A 391 -0.56 -14.52 -15.95
N HIS A 392 0.65 -15.10 -15.82
CA HIS A 392 1.47 -14.88 -14.63
C HIS A 392 2.96 -14.91 -14.90
N ILE A 393 3.71 -14.32 -13.96
CA ILE A 393 5.17 -14.29 -13.91
C ILE A 393 5.57 -14.91 -12.57
N VAL A 394 6.51 -15.86 -12.61
CA VAL A 394 7.10 -16.42 -11.38
C VAL A 394 8.25 -15.52 -10.95
N LYS A 395 8.14 -14.95 -9.75
CA LYS A 395 9.21 -14.12 -9.17
C LYS A 395 10.36 -14.97 -8.64
N ALA A 396 11.55 -14.39 -8.55
CA ALA A 396 12.65 -15.03 -7.82
C ALA A 396 12.30 -15.18 -6.31
N PRO A 397 12.86 -16.22 -5.64
CA PRO A 397 12.70 -16.36 -4.20
C PRO A 397 13.14 -15.10 -3.44
N LEU A 398 12.54 -14.85 -2.26
CA LEU A 398 12.93 -13.76 -1.38
C LEU A 398 14.41 -13.92 -0.98
N SER A 399 15.19 -12.85 -1.08
CA SER A 399 16.60 -12.81 -0.74
C SER A 399 16.91 -11.58 0.10
N LEU A 400 17.33 -11.77 1.35
CA LEU A 400 17.78 -10.68 2.23
C LEU A 400 18.94 -9.89 1.61
N LYS A 401 19.88 -10.58 0.95
CA LYS A 401 21.01 -9.93 0.27
C LYS A 401 20.55 -8.93 -0.79
N GLU A 402 19.47 -9.24 -1.54
CA GLU A 402 18.92 -8.31 -2.54
C GLU A 402 18.21 -7.12 -1.86
N ILE A 403 17.64 -7.32 -0.69
CA ILE A 403 17.02 -6.27 0.12
C ILE A 403 18.08 -5.34 0.71
N GLU A 404 19.16 -5.89 1.26
CA GLU A 404 20.25 -5.14 1.90
C GLU A 404 21.10 -4.36 0.89
N ASN A 405 21.30 -4.91 -0.31
CA ASN A 405 22.04 -4.26 -1.40
C ASN A 405 21.18 -3.17 -2.08
N ARG A 406 20.95 -2.07 -1.37
CA ARG A 406 20.21 -0.93 -1.89
C ARG A 406 20.94 -0.26 -3.04
N PHE A 407 20.18 0.19 -4.00
CA PHE A 407 20.76 0.94 -5.12
C PHE A 407 21.14 2.34 -4.66
N ILE A 408 22.36 2.75 -5.01
CA ILE A 408 22.84 4.13 -4.89
C ILE A 408 22.59 4.80 -6.23
N PRO A 409 21.76 5.89 -6.27
CA PRO A 409 21.39 6.56 -7.52
C PRO A 409 22.55 7.22 -8.23
#